data_b9b29aba361c5de8d96b3ec06ae3c5ec
#
_entry.id   b9b29aba361c5de8d96b3ec06ae3c5ec
#
_cell.length_a   1.000
_cell.length_b   1.000
_cell.length_c   1.000
_cell.angle_alpha   90.00
_cell.angle_beta   90.00
_cell.angle_gamma   90.00
#
_symmetry.space_group_name_H-M   'P 1'
#
loop_
_entity.id
_entity.type
_entity.pdbx_description
1 polymer ?
#
loop_
_entity_poly.entity_id
_entity_poly.type
_entity_poly.pdbx_seq_one_letter_code
_entity_poly.pdbx_strand_id
1 'polypeptide(L)'
;VLDGAVAVFCAVGGVQPQSETVWRQANKYRVPRMVYVNKMDRIGANFYNVEEQIKTRLKANPVPIQIPIGAEDEFKGVVDLITMKALVWEDDTKPTDFVVKDIPADLVEKAEEYRNKMIEAVAETDDTLMEKFFGGEELTIEEIKKGIKAGCLSMSMIPMVCGTSFKNKGVQPLLDAVVDYLPSPDEVEAIRGELEDGTEVVVDSTDDGEFAGLAFKIMTDPFVGQLTFVRVYRGQLESGSYAYNSTKDKKERIGRLLKMHSNKREEIKVLYAGEIGAVVGLKDTLTGDTLASEKDKVILERMDFPEPVISVAVEPKTKADQEKMGIALGKLAQEDPSFRVSTDEESGQTIIAGMGELHLEIIVDRMLREFKAEAEVGQPQVAYRAATKKTVEQEYQYAKQS
;
A
#
# COMPACT_ATOMS: atom_id res chain seq x y z
N VAL A 1 0.98 -6.02 -5.59
CA VAL A 1 -0.04 -5.07 -6.09
C VAL A 1 0.54 -3.73 -6.50
N LEU A 2 1.59 -3.23 -5.83
CA LEU A 2 2.24 -1.96 -6.16
C LEU A 2 3.32 -2.14 -7.21
N ASP A 3 3.23 -1.40 -8.32
CA ASP A 3 4.29 -1.35 -9.34
C ASP A 3 5.29 -0.24 -9.04
N GLY A 4 4.85 0.84 -8.40
CA GLY A 4 5.68 1.95 -7.98
C GLY A 4 5.13 2.61 -6.71
N ALA A 5 5.96 3.38 -6.03
CA ALA A 5 5.58 4.05 -4.79
C ALA A 5 6.16 5.46 -4.68
N VAL A 6 5.42 6.35 -4.02
CA VAL A 6 5.92 7.63 -3.54
C VAL A 6 6.13 7.54 -2.03
N ALA A 7 7.39 7.56 -1.59
CA ALA A 7 7.75 7.57 -0.18
C ALA A 7 7.72 9.01 0.34
N VAL A 8 6.77 9.31 1.23
CA VAL A 8 6.58 10.66 1.76
C VAL A 8 7.29 10.80 3.10
N PHE A 9 8.25 11.71 3.16
CA PHE A 9 8.99 12.07 4.39
C PHE A 9 8.61 13.46 4.87
N CYS A 10 8.58 13.63 6.19
CA CYS A 10 8.40 14.94 6.79
C CYS A 10 9.71 15.72 6.76
N ALA A 11 9.71 16.96 6.26
CA ALA A 11 10.89 17.82 6.20
C ALA A 11 11.51 18.12 7.58
N VAL A 12 10.73 18.02 8.66
CA VAL A 12 11.17 18.21 10.05
C VAL A 12 11.58 16.88 10.69
N GLY A 13 10.73 15.86 10.55
CA GLY A 13 10.93 14.55 11.22
C GLY A 13 11.91 13.62 10.51
N GLY A 14 12.15 13.84 9.22
CA GLY A 14 13.03 12.99 8.41
C GLY A 14 12.62 11.52 8.39
N VAL A 15 13.60 10.64 8.47
CA VAL A 15 13.42 9.19 8.52
C VAL A 15 13.02 8.75 9.94
N GLN A 16 11.85 8.14 10.05
CA GLN A 16 11.28 7.64 11.32
C GLN A 16 11.20 6.09 11.30
N PRO A 17 11.03 5.41 12.45
CA PRO A 17 10.99 3.94 12.50
C PRO A 17 9.96 3.31 11.56
N GLN A 18 8.80 3.93 11.42
CA GLN A 18 7.76 3.48 10.48
C GLN A 18 8.23 3.58 9.02
N SER A 19 8.98 4.66 8.68
CA SER A 19 9.57 4.81 7.34
C SER A 19 10.54 3.67 7.04
N GLU A 20 11.38 3.28 8.00
CA GLU A 20 12.34 2.18 7.85
C GLU A 20 11.62 0.83 7.62
N THR A 21 10.50 0.60 8.31
CA THR A 21 9.72 -0.63 8.17
C THR A 21 9.11 -0.74 6.78
N VAL A 22 8.44 0.32 6.31
CA VAL A 22 7.83 0.36 4.98
C VAL A 22 8.90 0.29 3.88
N TRP A 23 10.04 0.95 4.09
CA TRP A 23 11.17 0.91 3.16
C TRP A 23 11.74 -0.49 2.99
N ARG A 24 11.90 -1.24 4.09
CA ARG A 24 12.33 -2.65 4.03
C ARG A 24 11.33 -3.53 3.28
N GLN A 25 10.03 -3.31 3.48
CA GLN A 25 9.00 -4.03 2.72
C GLN A 25 9.09 -3.72 1.23
N ALA A 26 9.25 -2.44 0.86
CA ALA A 26 9.41 -2.04 -0.54
C ALA A 26 10.70 -2.62 -1.16
N ASN A 27 11.79 -2.77 -0.38
CA ASN A 27 13.00 -3.46 -0.83
C ASN A 27 12.77 -4.95 -1.07
N LYS A 28 12.06 -5.63 -0.13
CA LYS A 28 11.73 -7.06 -0.25
C LYS A 28 11.01 -7.37 -1.57
N TYR A 29 10.08 -6.51 -1.96
CA TYR A 29 9.29 -6.68 -3.18
C TYR A 29 9.83 -5.92 -4.39
N ARG A 30 11.03 -5.36 -4.29
CA ARG A 30 11.71 -4.61 -5.37
C ARG A 30 10.81 -3.54 -6.02
N VAL A 31 10.05 -2.81 -5.19
CA VAL A 31 9.15 -1.75 -5.68
C VAL A 31 9.93 -0.49 -6.03
N PRO A 32 9.98 -0.07 -7.30
CA PRO A 32 10.53 1.22 -7.71
C PRO A 32 9.85 2.36 -6.98
N ARG A 33 10.62 3.38 -6.59
CA ARG A 33 10.06 4.46 -5.79
C ARG A 33 10.76 5.79 -6.01
N MET A 34 10.02 6.84 -5.71
CA MET A 34 10.53 8.19 -5.59
C MET A 34 10.24 8.75 -4.19
N VAL A 35 10.96 9.79 -3.79
CA VAL A 35 10.80 10.45 -2.49
C VAL A 35 10.13 11.80 -2.67
N TYR A 36 9.15 12.09 -1.82
CA TYR A 36 8.55 13.41 -1.66
C TYR A 36 8.79 13.94 -0.25
N VAL A 37 9.59 14.99 -0.11
CA VAL A 37 9.82 15.67 1.17
C VAL A 37 8.71 16.70 1.39
N ASN A 38 7.77 16.35 2.25
CA ASN A 38 6.56 17.10 2.54
C ASN A 38 6.72 18.00 3.76
N LYS A 39 5.84 18.98 3.89
CA LYS A 39 5.78 19.93 4.98
C LYS A 39 7.00 20.88 5.03
N MET A 40 7.45 21.31 3.85
CA MET A 40 8.54 22.27 3.72
C MET A 40 8.22 23.64 4.36
N ASP A 41 6.94 23.91 4.62
CA ASP A 41 6.42 25.13 5.26
C ASP A 41 6.43 25.09 6.80
N ARG A 42 6.89 24.00 7.43
CA ARG A 42 6.94 23.89 8.89
C ARG A 42 8.25 24.38 9.47
N ILE A 43 8.19 24.98 10.67
CA ILE A 43 9.39 25.39 11.44
C ILE A 43 10.30 24.18 11.66
N GLY A 44 11.59 24.32 11.33
CA GLY A 44 12.59 23.27 11.37
C GLY A 44 12.65 22.40 10.11
N ALA A 45 11.93 22.75 9.04
CA ALA A 45 11.99 22.02 7.77
C ALA A 45 13.38 22.09 7.14
N ASN A 46 13.96 20.94 6.82
CA ASN A 46 15.26 20.85 6.19
C ASN A 46 15.31 19.68 5.18
N PHE A 47 15.23 20.03 3.91
CA PHE A 47 15.29 19.09 2.79
C PHE A 47 16.59 18.28 2.75
N TYR A 48 17.72 18.95 2.91
CA TYR A 48 19.05 18.36 2.81
C TYR A 48 19.37 17.39 3.96
N ASN A 49 18.84 17.67 5.15
CA ASN A 49 18.94 16.74 6.29
C ASN A 49 18.13 15.44 6.02
N VAL A 50 16.98 15.55 5.36
CA VAL A 50 16.20 14.36 4.98
C VAL A 50 16.95 13.53 3.93
N GLU A 51 17.56 14.17 2.93
CA GLU A 51 18.42 13.52 1.94
C GLU A 51 19.54 12.73 2.63
N GLU A 52 20.27 13.33 3.55
CA GLU A 52 21.35 12.69 4.28
C GLU A 52 20.85 11.53 5.16
N GLN A 53 19.70 11.68 5.81
CA GLN A 53 19.10 10.59 6.58
C GLN A 53 18.70 9.39 5.70
N ILE A 54 18.20 9.63 4.50
CA ILE A 54 17.88 8.55 3.54
C ILE A 54 19.16 7.80 3.15
N LYS A 55 20.25 8.51 2.87
CA LYS A 55 21.56 7.91 2.58
C LYS A 55 22.08 7.07 3.74
N THR A 56 22.09 7.64 4.93
CA THR A 56 22.75 7.04 6.10
C THR A 56 21.93 5.96 6.77
N ARG A 57 20.61 6.17 6.95
CA ARG A 57 19.72 5.25 7.68
C ARG A 57 19.08 4.20 6.78
N LEU A 58 18.65 4.58 5.57
CA LEU A 58 18.00 3.66 4.64
C LEU A 58 18.97 2.99 3.67
N LYS A 59 20.26 3.44 3.64
CA LYS A 59 21.29 2.94 2.72
C LYS A 59 20.85 3.02 1.26
N ALA A 60 20.15 4.07 0.91
CA ALA A 60 19.61 4.32 -0.40
C ALA A 60 20.42 5.43 -1.11
N ASN A 61 20.22 5.58 -2.42
CA ASN A 61 20.80 6.63 -3.23
C ASN A 61 19.73 7.66 -3.65
N PRO A 62 19.33 8.61 -2.76
CA PRO A 62 18.41 9.67 -3.14
C PRO A 62 19.13 10.65 -4.06
N VAL A 63 18.49 10.96 -5.18
CA VAL A 63 18.98 11.93 -6.16
C VAL A 63 17.95 13.03 -6.30
N PRO A 64 18.20 14.22 -5.71
CA PRO A 64 17.34 15.36 -5.90
C PRO A 64 17.22 15.74 -7.36
N ILE A 65 16.00 15.78 -7.88
CA ILE A 65 15.67 16.33 -9.20
C ILE A 65 15.07 17.73 -9.08
N GLN A 66 14.83 18.15 -7.83
CA GLN A 66 14.40 19.49 -7.45
C GLN A 66 15.08 19.88 -6.14
N ILE A 67 15.30 21.17 -5.93
CA ILE A 67 15.71 21.74 -4.64
C ILE A 67 14.71 22.81 -4.20
N PRO A 68 14.49 23.02 -2.89
CA PRO A 68 13.52 24.01 -2.41
C PRO A 68 13.98 25.45 -2.58
N ILE A 69 13.04 26.34 -2.84
CA ILE A 69 13.20 27.80 -2.77
C ILE A 69 12.66 28.27 -1.44
N GLY A 70 13.56 28.52 -0.50
CA GLY A 70 13.22 28.81 0.89
C GLY A 70 12.80 27.57 1.68
N ALA A 71 12.51 27.77 2.96
CA ALA A 71 11.99 26.78 3.87
C ALA A 71 11.10 27.47 4.91
N GLU A 72 10.31 26.72 5.66
CA GLU A 72 9.39 27.26 6.66
C GLU A 72 8.40 28.26 6.04
N ASP A 73 8.19 29.41 6.66
CA ASP A 73 7.28 30.45 6.15
C ASP A 73 7.78 31.07 4.84
N GLU A 74 9.09 30.96 4.54
CA GLU A 74 9.71 31.44 3.31
C GLU A 74 9.69 30.42 2.16
N PHE A 75 9.06 29.25 2.34
CA PHE A 75 8.92 28.26 1.28
C PHE A 75 7.99 28.78 0.17
N LYS A 76 8.56 29.16 -0.98
CA LYS A 76 7.85 29.75 -2.12
C LYS A 76 7.69 28.82 -3.31
N GLY A 77 8.54 27.79 -3.41
CA GLY A 77 8.55 26.91 -4.57
C GLY A 77 9.74 25.98 -4.63
N VAL A 78 10.05 25.53 -5.82
CA VAL A 78 11.16 24.61 -6.09
C VAL A 78 11.95 25.04 -7.31
N VAL A 79 13.24 24.73 -7.35
CA VAL A 79 14.05 24.78 -8.57
C VAL A 79 13.98 23.41 -9.22
N ASP A 80 13.53 23.33 -10.44
CA ASP A 80 13.61 22.14 -11.27
C ASP A 80 15.03 22.04 -11.87
N LEU A 81 15.77 21.01 -11.47
CA LEU A 81 17.15 20.78 -11.89
C LEU A 81 17.27 20.24 -13.33
N ILE A 82 16.19 19.72 -13.88
CA ILE A 82 16.15 19.18 -15.24
C ILE A 82 16.10 20.34 -16.24
N THR A 83 15.23 21.30 -16.01
CA THR A 83 15.03 22.46 -16.89
C THR A 83 15.82 23.69 -16.47
N MET A 84 16.41 23.68 -15.27
CA MET A 84 17.08 24.83 -14.62
C MET A 84 16.18 26.06 -14.56
N LYS A 85 14.95 25.85 -14.09
CA LYS A 85 13.96 26.90 -13.87
C LYS A 85 13.36 26.81 -12.47
N ALA A 86 12.93 27.96 -11.96
CA ALA A 86 12.21 28.06 -10.70
C ALA A 86 10.70 27.93 -10.95
N LEU A 87 10.04 27.06 -10.19
CA LEU A 87 8.58 26.93 -10.14
C LEU A 87 8.10 27.58 -8.84
N VAL A 88 7.41 28.71 -8.95
CA VAL A 88 7.06 29.56 -7.79
C VAL A 88 5.55 29.71 -7.68
N TRP A 89 5.00 29.44 -6.49
CA TRP A 89 3.59 29.67 -6.15
C TRP A 89 3.45 31.04 -5.50
N GLU A 90 2.94 32.03 -6.25
CA GLU A 90 2.84 33.42 -5.80
C GLU A 90 1.50 33.77 -5.14
N ASP A 91 0.45 33.03 -5.51
CA ASP A 91 -0.91 33.29 -5.05
C ASP A 91 -1.45 32.10 -4.25
N ASP A 92 -1.51 32.24 -2.93
CA ASP A 92 -2.05 31.21 -2.04
C ASP A 92 -3.56 30.97 -2.25
N THR A 93 -4.27 31.87 -2.96
CA THR A 93 -5.68 31.69 -3.32
C THR A 93 -5.85 30.79 -4.55
N LYS A 94 -4.78 30.61 -5.33
CA LYS A 94 -4.72 29.75 -6.52
C LYS A 94 -3.60 28.70 -6.38
N PRO A 95 -3.70 27.78 -5.43
CA PRO A 95 -2.60 26.88 -5.11
C PRO A 95 -2.27 25.87 -6.21
N THR A 96 -3.07 25.79 -7.26
CA THR A 96 -2.80 24.96 -8.45
C THR A 96 -1.88 25.62 -9.46
N ASP A 97 -1.75 26.94 -9.39
CA ASP A 97 -1.07 27.72 -10.41
C ASP A 97 0.33 28.12 -9.91
N PHE A 98 1.34 27.75 -10.66
CA PHE A 98 2.71 28.21 -10.44
C PHE A 98 3.23 28.96 -11.65
N VAL A 99 4.20 29.84 -11.40
CA VAL A 99 4.86 30.65 -12.44
C VAL A 99 6.27 30.11 -12.62
N VAL A 100 6.67 29.92 -13.88
CA VAL A 100 8.05 29.57 -14.24
C VAL A 100 8.90 30.82 -14.29
N LYS A 101 9.99 30.88 -13.53
CA LYS A 101 10.91 31.99 -13.42
C LYS A 101 12.36 31.54 -13.58
N ASP A 102 13.26 32.51 -13.67
CA ASP A 102 14.68 32.24 -13.55
C ASP A 102 15.02 31.91 -12.09
N ILE A 103 16.07 31.10 -11.90
CA ILE A 103 16.54 30.69 -10.58
C ILE A 103 16.96 31.91 -9.78
N PRO A 104 16.55 32.08 -8.51
CA PRO A 104 17.05 33.12 -7.64
C PRO A 104 18.58 33.14 -7.57
N ALA A 105 19.18 34.33 -7.62
CA ALA A 105 20.63 34.50 -7.75
C ALA A 105 21.43 33.77 -6.60
N ASP A 106 20.87 33.71 -5.41
CA ASP A 106 21.43 33.05 -4.25
C ASP A 106 21.36 31.51 -4.31
N LEU A 107 20.59 30.96 -5.23
CA LEU A 107 20.42 29.51 -5.42
C LEU A 107 21.09 28.97 -6.68
N VAL A 108 21.62 29.81 -7.56
CA VAL A 108 22.21 29.39 -8.85
C VAL A 108 23.35 28.41 -8.63
N GLU A 109 24.33 28.76 -7.81
CA GLU A 109 25.49 27.91 -7.52
C GLU A 109 25.08 26.53 -6.95
N LYS A 110 24.13 26.55 -6.02
CA LYS A 110 23.60 25.32 -5.43
C LYS A 110 22.78 24.48 -6.42
N ALA A 111 22.03 25.11 -7.28
CA ALA A 111 21.29 24.43 -8.34
C ALA A 111 22.25 23.75 -9.34
N GLU A 112 23.32 24.43 -9.71
CA GLU A 112 24.37 23.87 -10.58
C GLU A 112 25.09 22.67 -9.90
N GLU A 113 25.43 22.78 -8.61
CA GLU A 113 26.00 21.68 -7.85
C GLU A 113 25.09 20.44 -7.85
N TYR A 114 23.80 20.61 -7.52
CA TYR A 114 22.85 19.52 -7.47
C TYR A 114 22.49 18.98 -8.86
N ARG A 115 22.46 19.84 -9.90
CA ARG A 115 22.31 19.40 -11.28
C ARG A 115 23.46 18.49 -11.69
N ASN A 116 24.70 18.86 -11.40
CA ASN A 116 25.88 18.06 -11.73
C ASN A 116 25.82 16.69 -11.06
N LYS A 117 25.45 16.61 -9.77
CA LYS A 117 25.24 15.33 -9.07
C LYS A 117 24.15 14.48 -9.70
N MET A 118 23.04 15.12 -10.11
CA MET A 118 21.95 14.44 -10.81
C MET A 118 22.42 13.89 -12.18
N ILE A 119 23.13 14.70 -12.98
CA ILE A 119 23.67 14.29 -14.29
C ILE A 119 24.67 13.12 -14.14
N GLU A 120 25.53 13.17 -13.13
CA GLU A 120 26.45 12.06 -12.82
C GLU A 120 25.69 10.77 -12.55
N ALA A 121 24.68 10.81 -11.66
CA ALA A 121 23.84 9.66 -11.36
C ALA A 121 23.03 9.17 -12.58
N VAL A 122 22.59 10.07 -13.43
CA VAL A 122 21.91 9.74 -14.71
C VAL A 122 22.89 9.06 -15.69
N ALA A 123 24.10 9.56 -15.80
CA ALA A 123 25.12 8.98 -16.69
C ALA A 123 25.45 7.53 -16.31
N GLU A 124 25.45 7.18 -15.03
CA GLU A 124 25.69 5.82 -14.55
C GLU A 124 24.61 4.79 -14.97
N THR A 125 23.46 5.23 -15.49
CA THR A 125 22.34 4.34 -15.86
C THR A 125 22.47 3.72 -17.25
N ASP A 126 23.28 4.29 -18.13
CA ASP A 126 23.41 3.87 -19.53
C ASP A 126 24.81 4.19 -20.07
N ASP A 127 25.46 3.23 -20.73
CA ASP A 127 26.82 3.38 -21.27
C ASP A 127 26.93 4.56 -22.25
N THR A 128 25.92 4.81 -23.05
CA THR A 128 25.91 5.93 -24.03
C THR A 128 25.87 7.28 -23.31
N LEU A 129 25.09 7.38 -22.22
CA LEU A 129 25.04 8.59 -21.40
C LEU A 129 26.36 8.82 -20.66
N MET A 130 27.00 7.72 -20.22
CA MET A 130 28.32 7.76 -19.59
C MET A 130 29.40 8.25 -20.55
N GLU A 131 29.42 7.76 -21.80
CA GLU A 131 30.35 8.23 -22.83
C GLU A 131 30.20 9.73 -23.12
N LYS A 132 28.96 10.23 -23.25
CA LYS A 132 28.67 11.65 -23.43
C LYS A 132 29.15 12.48 -22.24
N PHE A 133 28.87 12.02 -21.04
CA PHE A 133 29.27 12.71 -19.80
C PHE A 133 30.80 12.86 -19.72
N PHE A 134 31.56 11.80 -19.97
CA PHE A 134 33.01 11.85 -19.98
C PHE A 134 33.57 12.62 -21.20
N GLY A 135 32.84 12.64 -22.31
CA GLY A 135 33.17 13.44 -23.49
C GLY A 135 32.95 14.95 -23.29
N GLY A 136 32.33 15.34 -22.18
CA GLY A 136 31.98 16.75 -21.90
C GLY A 136 30.78 17.25 -22.73
N GLU A 137 29.97 16.36 -23.28
CA GLU A 137 28.76 16.69 -24.00
C GLU A 137 27.62 16.93 -23.04
N GLU A 138 26.79 17.95 -23.30
CA GLU A 138 25.59 18.20 -22.52
C GLU A 138 24.49 17.18 -22.86
N LEU A 139 23.89 16.59 -21.84
CA LEU A 139 22.72 15.72 -21.99
C LEU A 139 21.48 16.54 -22.28
N THR A 140 20.67 16.11 -23.21
CA THR A 140 19.34 16.70 -23.48
C THR A 140 18.36 16.41 -22.35
N ILE A 141 17.29 17.21 -22.24
CA ILE A 141 16.24 17.00 -21.25
C ILE A 141 15.61 15.58 -21.38
N GLU A 142 15.42 15.12 -22.60
CA GLU A 142 14.88 13.78 -22.89
C GLU A 142 15.82 12.67 -22.42
N GLU A 143 17.11 12.80 -22.65
CA GLU A 143 18.13 11.86 -22.16
C GLU A 143 18.18 11.84 -20.62
N ILE A 144 18.13 13.02 -19.99
CA ILE A 144 18.09 13.13 -18.53
C ILE A 144 16.84 12.43 -17.98
N LYS A 145 15.66 12.71 -18.51
CA LYS A 145 14.41 12.06 -18.08
C LYS A 145 14.46 10.54 -18.28
N LYS A 146 14.97 10.07 -19.42
CA LYS A 146 15.13 8.64 -19.70
C LYS A 146 16.07 7.97 -18.68
N GLY A 147 17.20 8.61 -18.37
CA GLY A 147 18.15 8.10 -17.38
C GLY A 147 17.57 8.09 -15.96
N ILE A 148 16.85 9.14 -15.54
CA ILE A 148 16.15 9.17 -14.25
C ILE A 148 15.14 8.01 -14.17
N LYS A 149 14.34 7.77 -15.22
CA LYS A 149 13.41 6.65 -15.28
C LYS A 149 14.13 5.31 -15.17
N ALA A 150 15.16 5.09 -15.96
CA ALA A 150 15.97 3.86 -15.92
C ALA A 150 16.57 3.60 -14.53
N GLY A 151 17.13 4.63 -13.89
CA GLY A 151 17.69 4.55 -12.55
C GLY A 151 16.61 4.30 -11.47
N CYS A 152 15.42 4.87 -11.63
CA CYS A 152 14.28 4.63 -10.74
C CYS A 152 13.79 3.17 -10.86
N LEU A 153 13.61 2.66 -12.07
CA LEU A 153 13.16 1.29 -12.33
C LEU A 153 14.16 0.23 -11.85
N SER A 154 15.44 0.45 -12.07
CA SER A 154 16.51 -0.42 -11.57
C SER A 154 16.75 -0.27 -10.06
N MET A 155 16.20 0.77 -9.44
CA MET A 155 16.42 1.19 -8.05
C MET A 155 17.89 1.56 -7.75
N SER A 156 18.69 1.87 -8.77
CA SER A 156 20.05 2.38 -8.60
C SER A 156 20.07 3.81 -8.08
N MET A 157 19.05 4.59 -8.41
CA MET A 157 18.79 5.92 -7.86
C MET A 157 17.32 6.09 -7.46
N ILE A 158 17.07 7.01 -6.54
CA ILE A 158 15.71 7.32 -6.06
C ILE A 158 15.47 8.80 -6.31
N PRO A 159 14.65 9.17 -7.31
CA PRO A 159 14.33 10.57 -7.57
C PRO A 159 13.70 11.23 -6.35
N MET A 160 14.16 12.43 -6.01
CA MET A 160 13.72 13.15 -4.82
C MET A 160 13.19 14.52 -5.18
N VAL A 161 11.97 14.81 -4.74
CA VAL A 161 11.26 16.08 -4.92
C VAL A 161 10.74 16.59 -3.58
N CYS A 162 10.28 17.84 -3.51
CA CYS A 162 9.78 18.43 -2.27
C CYS A 162 8.59 19.35 -2.47
N GLY A 163 7.92 19.67 -1.35
CA GLY A 163 6.80 20.58 -1.34
C GLY A 163 6.05 20.64 -0.01
N THR A 164 4.88 21.24 -0.05
CA THR A 164 3.92 21.25 1.05
C THR A 164 2.53 20.92 0.52
N SER A 165 2.12 19.67 0.69
CA SER A 165 0.87 19.15 0.10
C SER A 165 -0.38 19.84 0.66
N PHE A 166 -0.36 20.26 1.94
CA PHE A 166 -1.49 20.96 2.54
C PHE A 166 -1.75 22.34 1.89
N LYS A 167 -0.69 23.04 1.48
CA LYS A 167 -0.78 24.29 0.72
C LYS A 167 -0.77 24.09 -0.80
N ASN A 168 -0.79 22.83 -1.26
CA ASN A 168 -0.74 22.43 -2.66
C ASN A 168 0.46 22.96 -3.47
N LYS A 169 1.58 23.32 -2.80
CA LYS A 169 2.81 23.76 -3.46
C LYS A 169 3.74 22.58 -3.69
N GLY A 170 4.17 22.35 -4.93
CA GLY A 170 5.04 21.22 -5.32
C GLY A 170 4.29 19.92 -5.61
N VAL A 171 2.95 19.90 -5.57
CA VAL A 171 2.15 18.69 -5.84
C VAL A 171 2.06 18.39 -7.34
N GLN A 172 1.87 19.43 -8.18
CA GLN A 172 1.78 19.24 -9.61
C GLN A 172 3.08 18.65 -10.20
N PRO A 173 4.27 19.22 -9.91
CA PRO A 173 5.53 18.62 -10.35
C PRO A 173 5.77 17.20 -9.79
N LEU A 174 5.26 16.87 -8.60
CA LEU A 174 5.28 15.51 -8.09
C LEU A 174 4.43 14.57 -8.95
N LEU A 175 3.23 14.99 -9.36
CA LEU A 175 2.35 14.17 -10.21
C LEU A 175 2.95 13.98 -11.61
N ASP A 176 3.58 15.01 -12.17
CA ASP A 176 4.33 14.89 -13.42
C ASP A 176 5.49 13.90 -13.28
N ALA A 177 6.24 13.97 -12.18
CA ALA A 177 7.33 13.04 -11.88
C ALA A 177 6.85 11.58 -11.69
N VAL A 178 5.65 11.36 -11.12
CA VAL A 178 5.03 10.03 -11.05
C VAL A 178 4.78 9.48 -12.45
N VAL A 179 4.26 10.30 -13.37
CA VAL A 179 4.00 9.88 -14.76
C VAL A 179 5.30 9.64 -15.52
N ASP A 180 6.30 10.50 -15.31
CA ASP A 180 7.57 10.44 -16.04
C ASP A 180 8.47 9.29 -15.57
N TYR A 181 8.51 8.95 -14.28
CA TYR A 181 9.57 8.12 -13.69
C TYR A 181 9.12 6.82 -13.04
N LEU A 182 7.87 6.71 -12.53
CA LEU A 182 7.38 5.45 -12.01
C LEU A 182 6.93 4.52 -13.15
N PRO A 183 7.01 3.19 -12.97
CA PRO A 183 6.68 2.26 -14.03
C PRO A 183 5.18 2.19 -14.32
N SER A 184 4.83 1.99 -15.58
CA SER A 184 3.54 1.47 -15.99
C SER A 184 3.49 -0.06 -15.79
N PRO A 185 2.30 -0.70 -15.80
CA PRO A 185 2.17 -2.14 -15.59
C PRO A 185 2.93 -3.03 -16.58
N ASP A 186 3.21 -2.53 -17.78
CA ASP A 186 3.98 -3.21 -18.83
C ASP A 186 5.50 -3.03 -18.69
N GLU A 187 5.95 -2.13 -17.83
CA GLU A 187 7.37 -1.86 -17.57
C GLU A 187 7.89 -2.58 -16.31
N VAL A 188 7.01 -3.22 -15.53
CA VAL A 188 7.42 -4.01 -14.37
C VAL A 188 7.72 -5.45 -14.76
N GLU A 189 8.56 -6.08 -13.96
CA GLU A 189 8.87 -7.50 -14.12
C GLU A 189 7.57 -8.33 -14.02
N ALA A 190 7.35 -9.25 -14.96
CA ALA A 190 6.20 -10.12 -14.97
C ALA A 190 6.13 -10.94 -13.67
N ILE A 191 4.94 -11.09 -13.11
CA ILE A 191 4.75 -11.83 -11.87
C ILE A 191 4.81 -13.34 -12.12
N ARG A 192 5.20 -14.08 -11.09
CA ARG A 192 5.18 -15.53 -11.11
C ARG A 192 3.91 -16.06 -10.47
N GLY A 193 3.40 -17.13 -11.02
CA GLY A 193 2.30 -17.89 -10.47
C GLY A 193 2.64 -19.38 -10.50
N GLU A 194 1.80 -20.18 -9.85
CA GLU A 194 1.93 -21.61 -9.78
C GLU A 194 0.63 -22.27 -10.27
N LEU A 195 0.73 -23.32 -11.08
CA LEU A 195 -0.40 -24.14 -11.47
C LEU A 195 -0.72 -25.18 -10.39
N GLU A 196 -1.87 -25.87 -10.53
CA GLU A 196 -2.31 -26.95 -9.61
C GLU A 196 -1.27 -28.06 -9.45
N ASP A 197 -0.47 -28.33 -10.47
CA ASP A 197 0.57 -29.37 -10.47
C ASP A 197 1.92 -28.90 -9.90
N GLY A 198 2.01 -27.66 -9.42
CA GLY A 198 3.23 -27.06 -8.89
C GLY A 198 4.17 -26.48 -9.96
N THR A 199 3.74 -26.41 -11.20
CA THR A 199 4.53 -25.79 -12.28
C THR A 199 4.51 -24.27 -12.14
N GLU A 200 5.69 -23.63 -12.06
CA GLU A 200 5.81 -22.18 -12.11
C GLU A 200 5.50 -21.66 -13.51
N VAL A 201 4.69 -20.61 -13.58
CA VAL A 201 4.34 -19.92 -14.81
C VAL A 201 4.58 -18.41 -14.66
N VAL A 202 4.95 -17.77 -15.76
CA VAL A 202 5.09 -16.32 -15.84
C VAL A 202 3.76 -15.73 -16.29
N VAL A 203 3.28 -14.71 -15.57
CA VAL A 203 2.04 -14.00 -15.87
C VAL A 203 2.39 -12.61 -16.36
N ASP A 204 2.48 -12.47 -17.69
CA ASP A 204 2.79 -11.21 -18.35
C ASP A 204 1.60 -10.23 -18.29
N SER A 205 1.89 -8.94 -18.16
CA SER A 205 0.87 -7.89 -18.18
C SER A 205 0.43 -7.63 -19.62
N THR A 206 -0.61 -8.36 -20.06
CA THR A 206 -1.20 -8.23 -21.40
C THR A 206 -2.72 -8.40 -21.33
N ASP A 207 -3.44 -7.66 -22.16
CA ASP A 207 -4.90 -7.80 -22.31
C ASP A 207 -5.29 -9.09 -23.05
N ASP A 208 -4.36 -9.63 -23.83
CA ASP A 208 -4.52 -10.89 -24.53
C ASP A 208 -4.15 -12.07 -23.62
N GLY A 209 -5.00 -13.07 -23.56
CA GLY A 209 -4.76 -14.28 -22.78
C GLY A 209 -5.82 -14.56 -21.73
N GLU A 210 -5.64 -15.68 -21.04
CA GLU A 210 -6.57 -16.12 -20.00
C GLU A 210 -6.46 -15.20 -18.76
N PHE A 211 -7.61 -14.80 -18.22
CA PHE A 211 -7.68 -13.90 -17.08
C PHE A 211 -6.95 -14.43 -15.85
N ALA A 212 -6.16 -13.55 -15.22
CA ALA A 212 -5.56 -13.75 -13.91
C ALA A 212 -5.54 -12.44 -13.11
N GLY A 213 -6.06 -12.46 -11.89
CA GLY A 213 -6.15 -11.31 -11.01
C GLY A 213 -6.07 -11.69 -9.54
N LEU A 214 -5.70 -10.75 -8.70
CA LEU A 214 -5.56 -10.91 -7.26
C LEU A 214 -6.61 -10.08 -6.51
N ALA A 215 -7.41 -10.73 -5.68
CA ALA A 215 -8.28 -10.08 -4.72
C ALA A 215 -7.44 -9.61 -3.52
N PHE A 216 -7.05 -8.34 -3.50
CA PHE A 216 -6.06 -7.84 -2.53
C PHE A 216 -6.68 -7.10 -1.34
N LYS A 217 -7.96 -6.74 -1.41
CA LYS A 217 -8.66 -6.06 -0.33
C LYS A 217 -10.16 -6.30 -0.40
N ILE A 218 -10.77 -6.54 0.76
CA ILE A 218 -12.22 -6.56 0.91
C ILE A 218 -12.65 -5.36 1.75
N MET A 219 -13.78 -4.77 1.42
CA MET A 219 -14.41 -3.69 2.16
C MET A 219 -15.91 -3.91 2.20
N THR A 220 -16.53 -3.70 3.34
CA THR A 220 -17.98 -3.68 3.48
C THR A 220 -18.50 -2.28 3.18
N ASP A 221 -19.40 -2.19 2.23
CA ASP A 221 -20.08 -0.94 1.86
C ASP A 221 -21.55 -1.01 2.28
N PRO A 222 -22.09 0.03 2.94
CA PRO A 222 -23.47 0.01 3.45
C PRO A 222 -24.53 -0.05 2.34
N PHE A 223 -24.21 0.32 1.09
CA PHE A 223 -25.19 0.39 -0.01
C PHE A 223 -25.10 -0.78 -0.98
N VAL A 224 -23.89 -1.25 -1.28
CA VAL A 224 -23.68 -2.33 -2.26
C VAL A 224 -23.23 -3.65 -1.63
N GLY A 225 -23.00 -3.66 -0.32
CA GLY A 225 -22.54 -4.83 0.41
C GLY A 225 -21.04 -5.02 0.31
N GLN A 226 -20.58 -6.24 0.05
CA GLN A 226 -19.16 -6.54 -0.06
C GLN A 226 -18.59 -6.02 -1.39
N LEU A 227 -17.53 -5.23 -1.28
CA LEU A 227 -16.66 -4.80 -2.37
C LEU A 227 -15.34 -5.56 -2.27
N THR A 228 -14.99 -6.29 -3.33
CA THR A 228 -13.70 -6.97 -3.43
C THR A 228 -12.83 -6.23 -4.44
N PHE A 229 -11.74 -5.63 -3.99
CA PHE A 229 -10.78 -4.95 -4.85
C PHE A 229 -9.87 -5.96 -5.51
N VAL A 230 -9.84 -5.94 -6.83
CA VAL A 230 -9.09 -6.87 -7.67
C VAL A 230 -8.09 -6.10 -8.53
N ARG A 231 -6.84 -6.54 -8.54
CA ARG A 231 -5.83 -6.15 -9.52
C ARG A 231 -5.83 -7.20 -10.63
N VAL A 232 -6.06 -6.77 -11.86
CA VAL A 232 -5.93 -7.64 -13.05
C VAL A 232 -4.45 -7.64 -13.45
N TYR A 233 -3.85 -8.82 -13.58
CA TYR A 233 -2.46 -8.97 -14.03
C TYR A 233 -2.37 -9.42 -15.49
N ARG A 234 -3.30 -10.25 -15.96
CA ARG A 234 -3.37 -10.70 -17.34
C ARG A 234 -4.81 -10.87 -17.78
N GLY A 235 -5.05 -10.66 -19.08
CA GLY A 235 -6.37 -10.80 -19.69
C GLY A 235 -7.34 -9.70 -19.26
N GLN A 236 -8.61 -10.01 -19.31
CA GLN A 236 -9.71 -9.08 -19.07
C GLN A 236 -10.72 -9.69 -18.11
N LEU A 237 -11.29 -8.86 -17.22
CA LEU A 237 -12.39 -9.24 -16.35
C LEU A 237 -13.65 -8.50 -16.78
N GLU A 238 -14.69 -9.22 -17.19
CA GLU A 238 -15.93 -8.64 -17.68
C GLU A 238 -17.06 -8.66 -16.64
N SER A 239 -17.86 -7.61 -16.59
CA SER A 239 -19.07 -7.53 -15.76
C SER A 239 -20.09 -8.59 -16.22
N GLY A 240 -20.69 -9.30 -15.27
CA GLY A 240 -21.66 -10.36 -15.53
C GLY A 240 -21.07 -11.72 -15.91
N SER A 241 -19.75 -11.81 -16.09
CA SER A 241 -19.03 -13.05 -16.40
C SER A 241 -18.84 -13.95 -15.17
N TYR A 242 -18.01 -14.96 -15.34
CA TYR A 242 -17.57 -15.85 -14.25
C TYR A 242 -16.05 -15.85 -14.17
N ALA A 243 -15.53 -15.92 -12.95
CA ALA A 243 -14.13 -16.20 -12.67
C ALA A 243 -14.01 -17.43 -11.78
N TYR A 244 -12.86 -18.06 -11.82
CA TYR A 244 -12.53 -19.20 -10.99
C TYR A 244 -11.60 -18.75 -9.83
N ASN A 245 -12.03 -18.96 -8.60
CA ASN A 245 -11.18 -18.75 -7.45
C ASN A 245 -10.23 -19.94 -7.31
N SER A 246 -9.02 -19.81 -7.84
CA SER A 246 -8.01 -20.87 -7.87
C SER A 246 -7.53 -21.25 -6.47
N THR A 247 -7.57 -20.33 -5.50
CA THR A 247 -7.16 -20.58 -4.12
C THR A 247 -8.15 -21.51 -3.39
N LYS A 248 -9.45 -21.42 -3.72
CA LYS A 248 -10.53 -22.16 -3.06
C LYS A 248 -11.21 -23.20 -3.93
N ASP A 249 -10.75 -23.36 -5.15
CA ASP A 249 -11.32 -24.30 -6.13
C ASP A 249 -12.83 -24.10 -6.34
N LYS A 250 -13.25 -22.84 -6.55
CA LYS A 250 -14.67 -22.47 -6.70
C LYS A 250 -14.89 -21.50 -7.84
N LYS A 251 -15.99 -21.69 -8.54
CA LYS A 251 -16.46 -20.75 -9.57
C LYS A 251 -17.33 -19.66 -8.95
N GLU A 252 -16.97 -18.41 -9.23
CA GLU A 252 -17.67 -17.22 -8.73
C GLU A 252 -18.24 -16.39 -9.86
N ARG A 253 -19.39 -15.78 -9.62
CA ARG A 253 -20.01 -14.86 -10.57
C ARG A 253 -19.51 -13.45 -10.33
N ILE A 254 -18.98 -12.83 -11.38
CA ILE A 254 -18.66 -11.40 -11.39
C ILE A 254 -19.97 -10.63 -11.58
N GLY A 255 -20.39 -9.93 -10.56
CA GLY A 255 -21.59 -9.09 -10.64
C GLY A 255 -21.30 -7.81 -11.42
N ARG A 256 -21.22 -6.67 -10.72
CA ARG A 256 -20.85 -5.38 -11.31
C ARG A 256 -19.37 -5.10 -11.07
N LEU A 257 -18.76 -4.40 -12.02
CA LEU A 257 -17.41 -3.85 -11.89
C LEU A 257 -17.49 -2.35 -11.66
N LEU A 258 -16.73 -1.85 -10.69
CA LEU A 258 -16.70 -0.46 -10.30
C LEU A 258 -15.28 0.10 -10.35
N LYS A 259 -15.12 1.23 -11.02
CA LYS A 259 -13.94 2.08 -10.89
C LYS A 259 -14.17 3.02 -9.71
N MET A 260 -13.25 2.98 -8.75
CA MET A 260 -13.38 3.75 -7.51
C MET A 260 -12.52 5.00 -7.55
N HIS A 261 -13.11 6.14 -7.23
CA HIS A 261 -12.42 7.39 -7.09
C HIS A 261 -12.97 8.12 -5.85
N SER A 262 -12.21 8.10 -4.75
CA SER A 262 -12.69 8.58 -3.44
C SER A 262 -14.02 7.90 -3.06
N ASN A 263 -15.09 8.68 -2.82
CA ASN A 263 -16.44 8.18 -2.53
C ASN A 263 -17.28 7.92 -3.79
N LYS A 264 -16.75 8.23 -4.97
CA LYS A 264 -17.46 8.06 -6.24
C LYS A 264 -17.23 6.65 -6.77
N ARG A 265 -18.29 6.07 -7.29
CA ARG A 265 -18.32 4.76 -7.93
C ARG A 265 -18.79 4.94 -9.34
N GLU A 266 -17.97 4.51 -10.29
CA GLU A 266 -18.30 4.50 -11.71
C GLU A 266 -18.43 3.04 -12.16
N GLU A 267 -19.60 2.67 -12.69
CA GLU A 267 -19.82 1.33 -13.21
C GLU A 267 -19.12 1.18 -14.55
N ILE A 268 -18.31 0.15 -14.67
CA ILE A 268 -17.55 -0.16 -15.87
C ILE A 268 -17.91 -1.57 -16.36
N LYS A 269 -17.66 -1.84 -17.63
CA LYS A 269 -17.98 -3.13 -18.23
C LYS A 269 -16.83 -4.14 -18.18
N VAL A 270 -15.61 -3.64 -18.27
CA VAL A 270 -14.38 -4.44 -18.36
C VAL A 270 -13.29 -3.80 -17.52
N LEU A 271 -12.46 -4.63 -16.89
CA LEU A 271 -11.15 -4.28 -16.34
C LEU A 271 -10.07 -4.98 -17.17
N TYR A 272 -9.04 -4.25 -17.53
CA TYR A 272 -7.92 -4.69 -18.35
C TYR A 272 -6.68 -5.01 -17.49
N ALA A 273 -5.69 -5.66 -18.10
CA ALA A 273 -4.41 -5.94 -17.45
C ALA A 273 -3.77 -4.64 -16.88
N GLY A 274 -3.25 -4.70 -15.65
CA GLY A 274 -2.71 -3.55 -14.93
C GLY A 274 -3.73 -2.72 -14.17
N GLU A 275 -5.03 -2.83 -14.47
CA GLU A 275 -6.06 -2.04 -13.80
C GLU A 275 -6.46 -2.62 -12.43
N ILE A 276 -6.93 -1.71 -11.58
CA ILE A 276 -7.53 -2.02 -10.28
C ILE A 276 -8.99 -1.59 -10.31
N GLY A 277 -9.87 -2.49 -9.93
CA GLY A 277 -11.30 -2.20 -9.79
C GLY A 277 -11.92 -2.93 -8.61
N ALA A 278 -13.15 -2.55 -8.27
CA ALA A 278 -13.93 -3.24 -7.24
C ALA A 278 -14.99 -4.13 -7.90
N VAL A 279 -15.05 -5.37 -7.46
CA VAL A 279 -16.03 -6.38 -7.90
C VAL A 279 -17.12 -6.49 -6.85
N VAL A 280 -18.38 -6.40 -7.29
CA VAL A 280 -19.57 -6.65 -6.47
C VAL A 280 -20.11 -8.03 -6.78
N GLY A 281 -20.46 -8.79 -5.76
CA GLY A 281 -21.20 -10.06 -5.93
C GLY A 281 -20.36 -11.31 -5.70
N LEU A 282 -19.07 -11.20 -5.40
CA LEU A 282 -18.26 -12.32 -4.95
C LEU A 282 -18.70 -12.73 -3.53
N LYS A 283 -18.84 -14.04 -3.28
CA LYS A 283 -19.38 -14.56 -2.02
C LYS A 283 -18.33 -15.27 -1.17
N ASP A 284 -17.48 -16.04 -1.81
CA ASP A 284 -16.49 -16.90 -1.16
C ASP A 284 -15.07 -16.35 -1.22
N THR A 285 -14.82 -15.33 -2.06
CA THR A 285 -13.49 -14.73 -2.24
C THR A 285 -13.06 -13.93 -1.01
N LEU A 286 -11.84 -14.15 -0.53
CA LEU A 286 -11.19 -13.45 0.57
C LEU A 286 -9.97 -12.66 0.07
N THR A 287 -9.44 -11.81 0.94
CA THR A 287 -8.19 -11.09 0.69
C THR A 287 -7.04 -12.07 0.51
N GLY A 288 -6.31 -11.94 -0.60
CA GLY A 288 -5.21 -12.84 -0.98
C GLY A 288 -5.62 -13.96 -1.94
N ASP A 289 -6.93 -14.14 -2.24
CA ASP A 289 -7.37 -15.14 -3.19
C ASP A 289 -7.04 -14.74 -4.63
N THR A 290 -6.66 -15.72 -5.44
CA THR A 290 -6.47 -15.54 -6.89
C THR A 290 -7.76 -15.87 -7.63
N LEU A 291 -8.16 -14.94 -8.50
CA LEU A 291 -9.23 -15.14 -9.47
C LEU A 291 -8.61 -15.34 -10.85
N ALA A 292 -8.94 -16.43 -11.50
CA ALA A 292 -8.36 -16.80 -12.78
C ALA A 292 -9.44 -17.30 -13.77
N SER A 293 -9.03 -17.62 -14.99
CA SER A 293 -9.84 -18.38 -15.92
C SER A 293 -9.95 -19.84 -15.48
N GLU A 294 -11.09 -20.48 -15.73
CA GLU A 294 -11.29 -21.91 -15.46
C GLU A 294 -10.36 -22.79 -16.30
N LYS A 295 -9.83 -22.28 -17.42
CA LYS A 295 -8.91 -23.00 -18.30
C LYS A 295 -7.44 -22.90 -17.87
N ASP A 296 -7.10 -21.84 -17.16
CA ASP A 296 -5.74 -21.56 -16.68
C ASP A 296 -5.83 -21.18 -15.20
N LYS A 297 -5.88 -22.19 -14.34
CA LYS A 297 -6.09 -22.07 -12.90
C LYS A 297 -4.80 -21.69 -12.18
N VAL A 298 -4.18 -20.61 -12.62
CA VAL A 298 -2.98 -20.09 -11.96
C VAL A 298 -3.29 -19.60 -10.55
N ILE A 299 -2.38 -19.84 -9.62
CA ILE A 299 -2.36 -19.26 -8.28
C ILE A 299 -1.21 -18.25 -8.26
N LEU A 300 -1.54 -16.98 -8.07
CA LEU A 300 -0.56 -15.92 -7.90
C LEU A 300 0.08 -16.00 -6.53
N GLU A 301 1.22 -15.31 -6.33
CA GLU A 301 1.93 -15.28 -5.06
C GLU A 301 0.96 -14.97 -3.91
N ARG A 302 1.00 -15.81 -2.87
CA ARG A 302 0.14 -15.64 -1.70
C ARG A 302 0.62 -14.47 -0.85
N MET A 303 -0.33 -13.72 -0.31
CA MET A 303 -0.05 -12.66 0.65
C MET A 303 0.22 -13.27 2.03
N ASP A 304 1.38 -12.98 2.61
CA ASP A 304 1.71 -13.36 3.98
C ASP A 304 1.14 -12.32 4.95
N PHE A 305 0.21 -12.73 5.79
CA PHE A 305 -0.33 -11.90 6.85
C PHE A 305 0.33 -12.27 8.19
N PRO A 306 0.72 -11.27 8.99
CA PRO A 306 1.29 -11.53 10.31
C PRO A 306 0.23 -12.14 11.24
N GLU A 307 0.66 -13.07 12.11
CA GLU A 307 -0.19 -13.63 13.13
C GLU A 307 -0.54 -12.57 14.20
N PRO A 308 -1.78 -12.58 14.73
CA PRO A 308 -2.18 -11.72 15.83
C PRO A 308 -1.28 -11.90 17.06
N VAL A 309 -0.96 -10.79 17.74
CA VAL A 309 -0.05 -10.79 18.89
C VAL A 309 -0.74 -10.57 20.24
N ILE A 310 -1.94 -10.01 20.23
CA ILE A 310 -2.74 -9.80 21.45
C ILE A 310 -4.19 -10.25 21.22
N SER A 311 -4.87 -10.58 22.32
CA SER A 311 -6.29 -10.93 22.30
C SER A 311 -7.03 -10.31 23.48
N VAL A 312 -8.31 -10.01 23.27
CA VAL A 312 -9.23 -9.52 24.29
C VAL A 312 -10.57 -10.26 24.18
N ALA A 313 -11.28 -10.37 25.27
CA ALA A 313 -12.64 -10.88 25.28
C ALA A 313 -13.63 -9.76 24.94
N VAL A 314 -14.65 -10.06 24.15
CA VAL A 314 -15.76 -9.12 23.87
C VAL A 314 -17.09 -9.78 24.21
N GLU A 315 -17.88 -9.07 24.98
CA GLU A 315 -19.21 -9.54 25.42
C GLU A 315 -20.29 -8.54 24.98
N PRO A 316 -21.39 -9.01 24.37
CA PRO A 316 -22.47 -8.14 23.97
C PRO A 316 -23.19 -7.56 25.20
N LYS A 317 -23.53 -6.29 25.21
CA LYS A 317 -24.27 -5.67 26.33
C LYS A 317 -25.72 -6.22 26.47
N THR A 318 -26.31 -6.55 25.34
CA THR A 318 -27.68 -7.08 25.31
C THR A 318 -27.80 -8.29 24.37
N LYS A 319 -28.89 -9.06 24.48
CA LYS A 319 -29.17 -10.17 23.53
C LYS A 319 -29.32 -9.68 22.09
N ALA A 320 -29.85 -8.47 21.88
CA ALA A 320 -29.96 -7.88 20.55
C ALA A 320 -28.58 -7.51 19.96
N ASP A 321 -27.63 -7.13 20.81
CA ASP A 321 -26.28 -6.83 20.40
C ASP A 321 -25.48 -8.10 20.06
N GLN A 322 -25.85 -9.25 20.63
CA GLN A 322 -25.17 -10.52 20.33
C GLN A 322 -25.26 -10.91 18.85
N GLU A 323 -26.43 -10.78 18.24
CA GLU A 323 -26.59 -11.06 16.80
C GLU A 323 -25.83 -10.06 15.94
N LYS A 324 -25.97 -8.76 16.26
CA LYS A 324 -25.25 -7.70 15.56
C LYS A 324 -23.76 -7.84 15.68
N MET A 325 -23.25 -8.19 16.87
CA MET A 325 -21.83 -8.42 17.14
C MET A 325 -21.30 -9.59 16.30
N GLY A 326 -22.03 -10.70 16.22
CA GLY A 326 -21.65 -11.84 15.40
C GLY A 326 -21.54 -11.48 13.91
N ILE A 327 -22.51 -10.74 13.39
CA ILE A 327 -22.49 -10.24 11.99
C ILE A 327 -21.32 -9.26 11.78
N ALA A 328 -21.12 -8.32 12.70
CA ALA A 328 -20.07 -7.33 12.61
C ALA A 328 -18.68 -7.96 12.62
N LEU A 329 -18.41 -8.83 13.59
CA LEU A 329 -17.14 -9.53 13.73
C LEU A 329 -16.84 -10.41 12.51
N GLY A 330 -17.85 -11.13 12.00
CA GLY A 330 -17.70 -11.93 10.78
C GLY A 330 -17.30 -11.09 9.55
N LYS A 331 -17.92 -9.91 9.38
CA LYS A 331 -17.56 -9.00 8.27
C LYS A 331 -16.19 -8.37 8.46
N LEU A 332 -15.86 -7.91 9.67
CA LEU A 332 -14.56 -7.32 9.97
C LEU A 332 -13.40 -8.33 9.79
N ALA A 333 -13.62 -9.60 10.16
CA ALA A 333 -12.65 -10.67 9.91
C ALA A 333 -12.46 -11.00 8.42
N GLN A 334 -13.48 -10.78 7.58
CA GLN A 334 -13.34 -10.91 6.13
C GLN A 334 -12.55 -9.74 5.50
N GLU A 335 -12.66 -8.55 6.09
CA GLU A 335 -11.93 -7.35 5.62
C GLU A 335 -10.44 -7.39 5.99
N ASP A 336 -10.13 -7.90 7.19
CA ASP A 336 -8.78 -7.86 7.77
C ASP A 336 -8.27 -9.26 8.11
N PRO A 337 -7.38 -9.82 7.30
CA PRO A 337 -6.82 -11.16 7.54
C PRO A 337 -5.93 -11.26 8.79
N SER A 338 -5.46 -10.13 9.36
CA SER A 338 -4.71 -10.09 10.61
C SER A 338 -5.60 -10.04 11.86
N PHE A 339 -6.92 -9.94 11.66
CA PHE A 339 -7.93 -9.96 12.72
C PHE A 339 -8.59 -11.34 12.77
N ARG A 340 -8.60 -11.94 13.95
CA ARG A 340 -9.21 -13.27 14.18
C ARG A 340 -10.29 -13.20 15.24
N VAL A 341 -11.32 -14.01 15.04
CA VAL A 341 -12.43 -14.20 15.99
C VAL A 341 -12.52 -15.67 16.33
N SER A 342 -12.57 -15.99 17.61
CA SER A 342 -12.78 -17.33 18.10
C SER A 342 -13.73 -17.32 19.30
N THR A 343 -14.32 -18.48 19.60
CA THR A 343 -15.08 -18.68 20.84
C THR A 343 -14.27 -19.62 21.70
N ASP A 344 -13.99 -19.22 22.92
CA ASP A 344 -13.37 -20.09 23.90
C ASP A 344 -14.37 -21.15 24.36
N GLU A 345 -14.04 -22.43 24.19
CA GLU A 345 -14.96 -23.55 24.45
C GLU A 345 -15.25 -23.74 25.95
N GLU A 346 -14.32 -23.33 26.83
CA GLU A 346 -14.46 -23.53 28.27
C GLU A 346 -15.22 -22.38 28.94
N SER A 347 -14.91 -21.12 28.57
CA SER A 347 -15.57 -19.93 29.12
C SER A 347 -16.82 -19.49 28.34
N GLY A 348 -16.93 -19.91 27.07
CA GLY A 348 -17.99 -19.46 26.16
C GLY A 348 -17.78 -18.01 25.67
N GLN A 349 -16.67 -17.37 26.03
CA GLN A 349 -16.39 -16.00 25.64
C GLN A 349 -16.02 -15.88 24.16
N THR A 350 -16.44 -14.80 23.53
CA THR A 350 -15.94 -14.43 22.21
C THR A 350 -14.61 -13.70 22.37
N ILE A 351 -13.56 -14.27 21.79
CA ILE A 351 -12.21 -13.74 21.82
C ILE A 351 -11.91 -13.13 20.47
N ILE A 352 -11.43 -11.88 20.46
CA ILE A 352 -10.91 -11.22 19.28
C ILE A 352 -9.40 -11.03 19.43
N ALA A 353 -8.66 -11.30 18.37
CA ALA A 353 -7.21 -11.21 18.33
C ALA A 353 -6.73 -10.31 17.18
N GLY A 354 -5.70 -9.54 17.41
CA GLY A 354 -5.17 -8.55 16.45
C GLY A 354 -3.71 -8.18 16.69
N MET A 355 -3.22 -7.23 15.89
CA MET A 355 -1.81 -6.84 15.84
C MET A 355 -1.38 -5.92 16.99
N GLY A 356 -2.31 -5.40 17.79
CA GLY A 356 -2.02 -4.50 18.89
C GLY A 356 -3.28 -3.92 19.50
N GLU A 357 -3.13 -3.25 20.65
CA GLU A 357 -4.25 -2.65 21.40
C GLU A 357 -5.05 -1.68 20.55
N LEU A 358 -4.38 -0.73 19.90
CA LEU A 358 -5.03 0.24 19.00
C LEU A 358 -5.80 -0.43 17.86
N HIS A 359 -5.28 -1.53 17.31
CA HIS A 359 -5.97 -2.28 16.26
C HIS A 359 -7.32 -2.83 16.78
N LEU A 360 -7.33 -3.46 17.94
CA LEU A 360 -8.55 -4.01 18.55
C LEU A 360 -9.52 -2.91 18.98
N GLU A 361 -9.03 -1.80 19.52
CA GLU A 361 -9.85 -0.62 19.84
C GLU A 361 -10.57 -0.07 18.60
N ILE A 362 -9.87 0.04 17.46
CA ILE A 362 -10.47 0.47 16.19
C ILE A 362 -11.55 -0.52 15.72
N ILE A 363 -11.31 -1.82 15.85
CA ILE A 363 -12.29 -2.86 15.48
C ILE A 363 -13.57 -2.71 16.33
N VAL A 364 -13.42 -2.53 17.65
CA VAL A 364 -14.55 -2.34 18.57
C VAL A 364 -15.31 -1.03 18.26
N ASP A 365 -14.60 0.05 17.99
CA ASP A 365 -15.19 1.32 17.60
C ASP A 365 -15.95 1.21 16.25
N ARG A 366 -15.41 0.47 15.29
CA ARG A 366 -16.10 0.17 14.03
C ARG A 366 -17.37 -0.68 14.25
N MET A 367 -17.33 -1.68 15.14
CA MET A 367 -18.55 -2.43 15.51
C MET A 367 -19.65 -1.50 15.99
N LEU A 368 -19.32 -0.56 16.87
CA LEU A 368 -20.29 0.40 17.40
C LEU A 368 -20.78 1.36 16.30
N ARG A 369 -19.88 1.98 15.56
CA ARG A 369 -20.23 3.04 14.59
C ARG A 369 -20.92 2.50 13.35
N GLU A 370 -20.41 1.44 12.76
CA GLU A 370 -20.89 0.92 11.47
C GLU A 370 -22.04 -0.07 11.64
N PHE A 371 -21.99 -0.93 12.67
CA PHE A 371 -22.95 -2.01 12.86
C PHE A 371 -23.94 -1.77 14.01
N LYS A 372 -23.74 -0.71 14.79
CA LYS A 372 -24.57 -0.39 15.96
C LYS A 372 -24.63 -1.56 16.97
N ALA A 373 -23.52 -2.28 17.12
CA ALA A 373 -23.34 -3.35 18.07
C ALA A 373 -22.54 -2.85 19.28
N GLU A 374 -23.15 -2.83 20.46
CA GLU A 374 -22.49 -2.45 21.71
C GLU A 374 -21.88 -3.69 22.37
N ALA A 375 -20.60 -3.58 22.74
CA ALA A 375 -19.89 -4.64 23.43
C ALA A 375 -19.05 -4.08 24.59
N GLU A 376 -18.84 -4.90 25.60
CA GLU A 376 -17.86 -4.69 26.67
C GLU A 376 -16.58 -5.44 26.32
N VAL A 377 -15.43 -4.78 26.52
CA VAL A 377 -14.12 -5.34 26.26
C VAL A 377 -13.45 -5.68 27.59
N GLY A 378 -12.99 -6.89 27.71
CA GLY A 378 -12.34 -7.40 28.92
C GLY A 378 -11.15 -8.31 28.61
N GLN A 379 -10.49 -8.76 29.67
CA GLN A 379 -9.45 -9.76 29.50
C GLN A 379 -10.07 -11.17 29.37
N PRO A 380 -9.48 -12.06 28.54
CA PRO A 380 -9.92 -13.45 28.47
C PRO A 380 -9.87 -14.11 29.84
N GLN A 381 -10.86 -14.90 30.15
CA GLN A 381 -10.86 -15.71 31.38
C GLN A 381 -9.80 -16.81 31.30
N VAL A 382 -9.12 -17.04 32.40
CA VAL A 382 -8.15 -18.13 32.50
C VAL A 382 -8.89 -19.43 32.87
N ALA A 383 -8.85 -20.39 31.97
CA ALA A 383 -9.38 -21.73 32.23
C ALA A 383 -8.43 -22.53 33.12
N TYR A 384 -8.83 -22.77 34.33
CA TYR A 384 -8.05 -23.60 35.25
C TYR A 384 -8.40 -25.07 35.09
N ARG A 385 -7.39 -25.90 34.81
CA ARG A 385 -7.54 -27.36 34.78
C ARG A 385 -6.97 -27.97 36.04
N ALA A 386 -7.77 -28.78 36.69
CA ALA A 386 -7.31 -29.58 37.82
C ALA A 386 -6.74 -30.92 37.34
N ALA A 387 -5.55 -31.28 37.81
CA ALA A 387 -4.96 -32.58 37.57
C ALA A 387 -4.71 -33.27 38.92
N THR A 388 -5.02 -34.58 39.00
CA THR A 388 -4.71 -35.36 40.18
C THR A 388 -3.21 -35.68 40.24
N LYS A 389 -2.57 -35.34 41.36
CA LYS A 389 -1.13 -35.62 41.56
C LYS A 389 -0.84 -37.04 42.03
N LYS A 390 -1.86 -37.75 42.51
CA LYS A 390 -1.75 -39.12 43.04
C LYS A 390 -2.97 -39.91 42.62
N THR A 391 -2.77 -41.18 42.32
CA THR A 391 -3.86 -42.15 42.15
C THR A 391 -4.39 -42.52 43.56
N VAL A 392 -5.69 -42.40 43.75
CA VAL A 392 -6.39 -42.75 44.97
C VAL A 392 -7.48 -43.73 44.59
N GLU A 393 -7.50 -44.89 45.24
CA GLU A 393 -8.60 -45.85 45.17
C GLU A 393 -9.48 -45.65 46.38
N GLN A 394 -10.78 -45.46 46.17
CA GLN A 394 -11.78 -45.40 47.23
C GLN A 394 -12.99 -46.21 46.84
N GLU A 395 -13.32 -47.18 47.72
CA GLU A 395 -14.57 -47.95 47.62
C GLU A 395 -15.74 -47.11 48.16
N TYR A 396 -16.78 -46.96 47.35
CA TYR A 396 -18.01 -46.25 47.74
C TYR A 396 -19.21 -47.18 47.58
N GLN A 397 -19.88 -47.47 48.69
CA GLN A 397 -21.09 -48.25 48.67
C GLN A 397 -22.33 -47.34 48.63
N TYR A 398 -22.98 -47.29 47.47
CA TYR A 398 -24.21 -46.54 47.29
C TYR A 398 -25.41 -47.37 47.80
N ALA A 399 -26.05 -46.95 48.93
CA ALA A 399 -27.27 -47.52 49.41
C ALA A 399 -28.43 -46.59 49.09
N LYS A 400 -29.36 -47.01 48.21
CA LYS A 400 -30.59 -46.30 47.93
C LYS A 400 -31.66 -46.88 48.88
N GLN A 401 -32.25 -46.02 49.77
CA GLN A 401 -33.47 -46.41 50.46
C GLN A 401 -34.62 -46.42 49.45
N SER A 402 -35.28 -47.57 49.38
CA SER A 402 -36.49 -47.76 48.58
C SER A 402 -37.70 -47.17 49.28
#